data_221d90b534a0fa4344cb1d18e744b6eb
#
_entry.id   221d90b534a0fa4344cb1d18e744b6eb
#
_cell.length_a   1.000
_cell.length_b   1.000
_cell.length_c   1.000
_cell.angle_alpha   90.00
_cell.angle_beta   90.00
_cell.angle_gamma   90.00
#
_symmetry.space_group_name_H-M   'P 1'
#
loop_
_entity.id
_entity.type
_entity.pdbx_description
1 polymer ?
#
loop_
_entity_poly.entity_id
_entity_poly.type
_entity_poly.pdbx_seq_one_letter_code
_entity_poly.pdbx_strand_id
1 'polypeptide(L)'
;MADNIDSFNDCPAQDGVAPDRWASALHLFDNGAGVPHEESVLERWERARLLFEARHYIAAARLLAIVVEEVPEQTGPRLLLARAYYHSAQLGRAEEQLRQVIDRDPVEHYAHLMLGRTLERQGRPSPEAAGARKRGTG
;
A
#
# COMPACT_ATOMS: atom_id res chain seq x y z
N MET A 1 12.23 43.47 15.01
CA MET A 1 11.12 42.49 15.00
C MET A 1 10.86 42.00 13.62
N ALA A 2 10.39 42.87 12.75
CA ALA A 2 10.16 42.47 11.38
C ALA A 2 11.46 41.99 10.73
N ASP A 3 12.54 42.59 11.16
CA ASP A 3 13.84 42.20 10.63
C ASP A 3 14.16 40.75 10.91
N ASN A 4 13.80 40.31 12.09
CA ASN A 4 14.04 38.91 12.44
C ASN A 4 13.25 37.98 11.60
N ILE A 5 12.02 38.38 11.31
CA ILE A 5 11.15 37.58 10.48
C ILE A 5 11.69 37.55 9.05
N ASP A 6 12.13 38.70 8.58
CA ASP A 6 12.72 38.77 7.26
C ASP A 6 13.98 37.94 7.15
N SER A 7 14.79 37.99 8.17
CA SER A 7 15.99 37.17 8.22
C SER A 7 15.64 35.71 8.21
N PHE A 8 14.63 35.38 8.95
CA PHE A 8 14.20 34.02 9.03
C PHE A 8 13.63 33.54 7.71
N ASN A 9 12.95 34.39 7.02
CA ASN A 9 12.45 34.07 5.70
C ASN A 9 13.57 34.01 4.68
N ASP A 10 14.53 34.90 4.84
CA ASP A 10 15.69 34.85 3.97
C ASP A 10 16.47 33.56 4.16
N CYS A 11 16.58 33.16 5.39
CA CYS A 11 17.25 31.91 5.67
C CYS A 11 16.56 30.76 4.98
N PRO A 12 15.27 30.65 5.05
CA PRO A 12 14.58 29.65 4.28
C PRO A 12 14.62 29.90 2.79
N ALA A 13 14.83 31.11 2.40
CA ALA A 13 15.05 31.37 0.99
C ALA A 13 16.22 30.59 0.51
N GLN A 14 17.01 30.26 1.42
CA GLN A 14 18.00 29.27 1.23
C GLN A 14 17.39 27.94 0.98
N ASP A 15 16.13 27.89 1.14
CA ASP A 15 15.41 26.71 0.85
C ASP A 15 15.47 26.39 -0.60
N GLY A 16 15.59 27.37 -1.42
CA GLY A 16 15.92 27.12 -2.80
C GLY A 16 17.20 26.35 -2.91
N VAL A 17 18.10 26.64 -1.98
CA VAL A 17 19.37 25.93 -1.92
C VAL A 17 19.18 24.56 -1.31
N ALA A 18 18.36 24.48 -0.28
CA ALA A 18 18.15 23.22 0.39
C ALA A 18 17.53 22.16 -0.52
N PRO A 19 16.49 22.47 -1.29
CA PRO A 19 15.99 21.50 -2.27
C PRO A 19 17.04 21.11 -3.29
N ASP A 20 17.83 22.06 -3.73
CA ASP A 20 18.92 21.77 -4.67
C ASP A 20 19.94 20.84 -4.05
N ARG A 21 20.22 21.06 -2.79
CA ARG A 21 21.13 20.20 -2.06
C ARG A 21 20.60 18.78 -1.99
N TRP A 22 19.33 18.64 -1.68
CA TRP A 22 18.71 17.34 -1.62
C TRP A 22 18.73 16.65 -2.96
N ALA A 23 18.40 17.37 -4.00
CA ALA A 23 18.42 16.83 -5.34
C ALA A 23 19.83 16.40 -5.72
N SER A 24 20.82 17.23 -5.40
CA SER A 24 22.21 16.90 -5.69
C SER A 24 22.66 15.68 -4.91
N ALA A 25 22.28 15.61 -3.64
CA ALA A 25 22.65 14.49 -2.81
C ALA A 25 22.04 13.20 -3.33
N LEU A 26 20.79 13.26 -3.74
CA LEU A 26 20.12 12.10 -4.32
C LEU A 26 20.80 11.66 -5.60
N HIS A 27 21.17 12.61 -6.45
CA HIS A 27 21.91 12.31 -7.66
C HIS A 27 23.26 11.70 -7.38
N LEU A 28 23.92 12.17 -6.36
CA LEU A 28 25.21 11.61 -5.99
C LEU A 28 25.10 10.16 -5.59
N PHE A 29 24.07 9.83 -4.84
CA PHE A 29 23.84 8.46 -4.47
C PHE A 29 23.46 7.61 -5.67
N ASP A 30 22.60 8.12 -6.54
CA ASP A 30 22.18 7.40 -7.72
C ASP A 30 23.31 7.20 -8.71
N ASN A 31 24.06 8.26 -8.92
CA ASN A 31 25.11 8.26 -9.93
C ASN A 31 26.44 7.76 -9.40
N GLY A 32 26.56 7.69 -8.09
CA GLY A 32 27.80 7.26 -7.48
C GLY A 32 28.21 5.88 -7.95
N ALA A 33 27.28 5.05 -8.29
CA ALA A 33 27.54 3.74 -8.81
C ALA A 33 27.68 3.74 -10.32
N GLY A 34 27.29 4.80 -10.98
CA GLY A 34 27.27 4.86 -12.42
C GLY A 34 26.31 3.89 -13.08
N VAL A 35 25.51 3.21 -12.29
CA VAL A 35 24.53 2.22 -12.73
C VAL A 35 23.20 2.58 -12.07
N PRO A 36 22.10 2.59 -12.83
CA PRO A 36 20.79 2.79 -12.22
C PRO A 36 20.57 1.72 -11.18
N HIS A 37 20.19 2.11 -9.99
CA HIS A 37 19.87 1.18 -8.93
C HIS A 37 18.51 0.56 -9.22
N GLU A 38 18.50 -0.74 -9.50
CA GLU A 38 17.24 -1.44 -9.61
C GLU A 38 16.75 -1.81 -8.21
N GLU A 39 15.56 -1.36 -7.90
CA GLU A 39 14.95 -1.62 -6.62
C GLU A 39 14.69 -3.11 -6.48
N SER A 40 15.19 -3.71 -5.41
CA SER A 40 14.95 -5.11 -5.15
C SER A 40 13.51 -5.33 -4.69
N VAL A 41 13.07 -6.60 -4.73
CA VAL A 41 11.75 -6.96 -4.25
C VAL A 41 11.57 -6.53 -2.80
N LEU A 42 12.58 -6.74 -1.97
CA LEU A 42 12.52 -6.39 -0.56
C LEU A 42 12.39 -4.87 -0.37
N GLU A 43 13.18 -4.10 -1.11
CA GLU A 43 13.11 -2.64 -1.02
C GLU A 43 11.73 -2.13 -1.46
N ARG A 44 11.19 -2.72 -2.51
CA ARG A 44 9.85 -2.36 -2.99
C ARG A 44 8.79 -2.73 -1.97
N TRP A 45 8.93 -3.88 -1.35
CA TRP A 45 8.04 -4.33 -0.30
C TRP A 45 8.06 -3.36 0.89
N GLU A 46 9.25 -2.99 1.34
CA GLU A 46 9.38 -2.07 2.47
C GLU A 46 8.81 -0.69 2.14
N ARG A 47 9.07 -0.20 0.94
CA ARG A 47 8.52 1.08 0.52
C ARG A 47 7.00 1.03 0.43
N ALA A 48 6.46 -0.07 -0.06
CA ALA A 48 5.02 -0.25 -0.12
C ALA A 48 4.40 -0.25 1.27
N ARG A 49 5.06 -0.90 2.22
CA ARG A 49 4.59 -0.90 3.61
C ARG A 49 4.57 0.50 4.19
N LEU A 50 5.60 1.27 3.95
CA LEU A 50 5.66 2.65 4.43
C LEU A 50 4.52 3.49 3.83
N LEU A 51 4.27 3.33 2.54
CA LEU A 51 3.17 4.01 1.89
C LEU A 51 1.83 3.60 2.48
N PHE A 52 1.67 2.33 2.78
CA PHE A 52 0.45 1.83 3.41
C PHE A 52 0.26 2.46 4.78
N GLU A 53 1.31 2.49 5.60
CA GLU A 53 1.26 3.09 6.92
C GLU A 53 0.96 4.60 6.86
N ALA A 54 1.45 5.26 5.83
CA ALA A 54 1.18 6.67 5.59
C ALA A 54 -0.19 6.91 4.96
N ARG A 55 -0.98 5.85 4.77
CA ARG A 55 -2.32 5.89 4.18
C ARG A 55 -2.35 6.30 2.71
N HIS A 56 -1.24 6.13 2.03
CA HIS A 56 -1.18 6.31 0.58
C HIS A 56 -1.53 4.98 -0.08
N TYR A 57 -2.78 4.59 0.05
CA TYR A 57 -3.21 3.24 -0.32
C TYR A 57 -3.12 2.97 -1.81
N ILE A 58 -3.41 3.95 -2.64
CA ILE A 58 -3.34 3.78 -4.09
C ILE A 58 -1.89 3.55 -4.52
N ALA A 59 -0.98 4.36 -4.00
CA ALA A 59 0.44 4.21 -4.30
C ALA A 59 0.97 2.89 -3.76
N ALA A 60 0.58 2.53 -2.55
CA ALA A 60 0.96 1.25 -1.96
C ALA A 60 0.47 0.08 -2.82
N ALA A 61 -0.77 0.14 -3.30
CA ALA A 61 -1.33 -0.92 -4.12
C ALA A 61 -0.56 -1.10 -5.42
N ARG A 62 -0.13 -0.01 -6.03
CA ARG A 62 0.66 -0.08 -7.27
C ARG A 62 1.97 -0.84 -7.06
N LEU A 63 2.67 -0.53 -5.97
CA LEU A 63 3.92 -1.23 -5.66
C LEU A 63 3.66 -2.67 -5.27
N LEU A 64 2.63 -2.91 -4.47
CA LEU A 64 2.31 -4.26 -4.02
C LEU A 64 1.90 -5.16 -5.17
N ALA A 65 1.23 -4.62 -6.17
CA ALA A 65 0.88 -5.41 -7.35
C ALA A 65 2.13 -5.94 -8.04
N ILE A 66 3.18 -5.12 -8.11
CA ILE A 66 4.45 -5.56 -8.69
C ILE A 66 5.10 -6.62 -7.82
N VAL A 67 5.11 -6.41 -6.49
CA VAL A 67 5.69 -7.38 -5.55
C VAL A 67 4.98 -8.73 -5.66
N VAL A 68 3.66 -8.72 -5.76
CA VAL A 68 2.86 -9.95 -5.88
C VAL A 68 3.22 -10.70 -7.18
N GLU A 69 3.46 -9.96 -8.26
CA GLU A 69 3.88 -10.60 -9.50
C GLU A 69 5.28 -11.22 -9.39
N GLU A 70 6.15 -10.59 -8.63
CA GLU A 70 7.51 -11.09 -8.45
C GLU A 70 7.59 -12.28 -7.52
N VAL A 71 6.75 -12.31 -6.49
CA VAL A 71 6.73 -13.39 -5.51
C VAL A 71 5.30 -13.90 -5.31
N PRO A 72 4.71 -14.50 -6.33
CA PRO A 72 3.28 -14.86 -6.31
C PRO A 72 2.92 -15.89 -5.24
N GLU A 73 3.88 -16.67 -4.78
CA GLU A 73 3.64 -17.68 -3.76
C GLU A 73 3.57 -17.12 -2.35
N GLN A 74 3.98 -15.86 -2.16
CA GLN A 74 3.94 -15.22 -0.85
C GLN A 74 2.54 -14.68 -0.59
N THR A 75 1.95 -15.10 0.52
CA THR A 75 0.60 -14.62 0.89
C THR A 75 0.63 -13.23 1.53
N GLY A 76 1.72 -12.90 2.24
CA GLY A 76 1.84 -11.62 2.93
C GLY A 76 1.65 -10.41 2.02
N PRO A 77 2.41 -10.29 0.94
CA PRO A 77 2.24 -9.17 0.02
C PRO A 77 0.85 -9.13 -0.62
N ARG A 78 0.30 -10.28 -0.97
CA ARG A 78 -1.04 -10.35 -1.56
C ARG A 78 -2.10 -9.89 -0.58
N LEU A 79 -1.96 -10.25 0.68
CA LEU A 79 -2.89 -9.84 1.71
C LEU A 79 -2.82 -8.33 1.94
N LEU A 80 -1.62 -7.77 1.98
CA LEU A 80 -1.46 -6.32 2.12
C LEU A 80 -1.99 -5.58 0.90
N LEU A 81 -1.81 -6.15 -0.29
CA LEU A 81 -2.38 -5.59 -1.51
C LEU A 81 -3.91 -5.53 -1.42
N ALA A 82 -4.52 -6.62 -0.95
CA ALA A 82 -5.96 -6.65 -0.76
C ALA A 82 -6.42 -5.55 0.20
N ARG A 83 -5.68 -5.36 1.28
CA ARG A 83 -5.99 -4.31 2.25
C ARG A 83 -5.86 -2.92 1.64
N ALA A 84 -4.83 -2.71 0.82
CA ALA A 84 -4.66 -1.43 0.13
C ALA A 84 -5.82 -1.17 -0.83
N TYR A 85 -6.24 -2.18 -1.57
CA TYR A 85 -7.41 -2.06 -2.43
C TYR A 85 -8.69 -1.78 -1.63
N TYR A 86 -8.84 -2.45 -0.50
CA TYR A 86 -10.00 -2.24 0.37
C TYR A 86 -10.08 -0.78 0.83
N HIS A 87 -8.97 -0.25 1.34
CA HIS A 87 -8.93 1.11 1.86
C HIS A 87 -9.06 2.17 0.77
N SER A 88 -8.69 1.85 -0.46
CA SER A 88 -8.83 2.76 -1.58
C SER A 88 -10.14 2.55 -2.34
N ALA A 89 -11.06 1.79 -1.77
CA ALA A 89 -12.38 1.50 -2.32
C ALA A 89 -12.35 0.73 -3.65
N GLN A 90 -11.27 0.05 -3.93
CA GLN A 90 -11.18 -0.83 -5.09
C GLN A 90 -11.62 -2.24 -4.68
N LEU A 91 -12.88 -2.35 -4.33
CA LEU A 91 -13.42 -3.52 -3.65
C LEU A 91 -13.40 -4.79 -4.48
N GLY A 92 -13.64 -4.69 -5.78
CA GLY A 92 -13.57 -5.85 -6.66
C GLY A 92 -12.17 -6.43 -6.72
N ARG A 93 -11.17 -5.57 -6.76
CA ARG A 93 -9.78 -6.01 -6.77
C ARG A 93 -9.38 -6.61 -5.42
N ALA A 94 -9.87 -6.01 -4.34
CA ALA A 94 -9.63 -6.56 -3.00
C ALA A 94 -10.21 -7.96 -2.88
N GLU A 95 -11.42 -8.15 -3.32
CA GLU A 95 -12.09 -9.46 -3.31
C GLU A 95 -11.26 -10.50 -4.07
N GLU A 96 -10.80 -10.14 -5.25
CA GLU A 96 -10.03 -11.05 -6.09
C GLU A 96 -8.75 -11.51 -5.40
N GLN A 97 -8.01 -10.58 -4.79
CA GLN A 97 -6.80 -10.93 -4.07
C GLN A 97 -7.08 -11.79 -2.85
N LEU A 98 -8.14 -11.48 -2.12
CA LEU A 98 -8.49 -12.24 -0.93
C LEU A 98 -8.89 -13.67 -1.26
N ARG A 99 -9.60 -13.86 -2.37
CA ARG A 99 -9.96 -15.22 -2.80
C ARG A 99 -8.73 -16.03 -3.16
N GLN A 100 -7.73 -15.40 -3.77
CA GLN A 100 -6.48 -16.08 -4.08
C GLN A 100 -5.70 -16.44 -2.81
N VAL A 101 -5.73 -15.58 -1.80
CA VAL A 101 -5.10 -15.91 -0.51
C VAL A 101 -5.79 -17.13 0.12
N ILE A 102 -7.11 -17.13 0.12
CA ILE A 102 -7.90 -18.22 0.69
C ILE A 102 -7.67 -19.53 -0.07
N ASP A 103 -7.55 -19.46 -1.38
CA ASP A 103 -7.27 -20.66 -2.18
C ASP A 103 -5.95 -21.30 -1.82
N ARG A 104 -4.95 -20.48 -1.50
CA ARG A 104 -3.63 -20.98 -1.13
C ARG A 104 -3.54 -21.37 0.33
N ASP A 105 -4.23 -20.64 1.18
CA ASP A 105 -4.21 -20.85 2.62
C ASP A 105 -5.62 -20.72 3.17
N PRO A 106 -6.40 -21.81 3.09
CA PRO A 106 -7.80 -21.77 3.53
C PRO A 106 -7.99 -21.48 5.01
N VAL A 107 -6.93 -21.61 5.82
CA VAL A 107 -7.01 -21.37 7.26
C VAL A 107 -6.60 -19.95 7.63
N GLU A 108 -6.32 -19.10 6.66
CA GLU A 108 -5.97 -17.70 6.93
C GLU A 108 -7.23 -16.94 7.34
N HIS A 109 -7.45 -16.88 8.65
CA HIS A 109 -8.67 -16.28 9.20
C HIS A 109 -8.83 -14.81 8.84
N TYR A 110 -7.71 -14.08 8.80
CA TYR A 110 -7.77 -12.66 8.47
C TYR A 110 -8.28 -12.44 7.04
N ALA A 111 -7.88 -13.30 6.12
CA ALA A 111 -8.35 -13.20 4.74
C ALA A 111 -9.86 -13.42 4.65
N HIS A 112 -10.38 -14.38 5.40
CA HIS A 112 -11.83 -14.62 5.46
C HIS A 112 -12.56 -13.42 6.04
N LEU A 113 -12.05 -12.86 7.12
CA LEU A 113 -12.64 -11.67 7.74
C LEU A 113 -12.68 -10.50 6.77
N MET A 114 -11.56 -10.23 6.10
CA MET A 114 -11.47 -9.13 5.16
C MET A 114 -12.35 -9.35 3.95
N LEU A 115 -12.47 -10.59 3.48
CA LEU A 115 -13.37 -10.89 2.38
C LEU A 115 -14.81 -10.59 2.76
N GLY A 116 -15.23 -11.02 3.96
CA GLY A 116 -16.55 -10.71 4.44
C GLY A 116 -16.84 -9.22 4.46
N ARG A 117 -15.92 -8.43 5.00
CA ARG A 117 -16.06 -6.98 5.05
C ARG A 117 -16.09 -6.35 3.66
N THR A 118 -15.28 -6.89 2.76
CA THR A 118 -15.26 -6.40 1.37
C THR A 118 -16.61 -6.63 0.71
N LEU A 119 -17.16 -7.81 0.87
CA LEU A 119 -18.48 -8.16 0.31
C LEU A 119 -19.58 -7.28 0.91
N GLU A 120 -19.52 -7.04 2.22
CA GLU A 120 -20.49 -6.17 2.88
C GLU A 120 -20.44 -4.76 2.31
N ARG A 121 -19.25 -4.22 2.09
CA ARG A 121 -19.12 -2.89 1.51
C ARG A 121 -19.61 -2.84 0.06
N GLN A 122 -19.53 -3.96 -0.65
CA GLN A 122 -20.09 -4.06 -1.99
C GLN A 122 -21.61 -4.23 -1.98
N GLY A 123 -22.21 -4.31 -0.81
CA GLY A 123 -23.63 -4.60 -0.68
C GLY A 123 -23.99 -6.05 -0.93
N ARG A 124 -22.99 -6.93 -0.88
CA ARG A 124 -23.17 -8.37 -1.10
C ARG A 124 -22.98 -9.08 0.23
N PRO A 125 -23.95 -9.88 0.66
CA PRO A 125 -23.79 -10.60 1.92
C PRO A 125 -22.71 -11.67 1.77
N SER A 126 -21.97 -11.91 2.87
CA SER A 126 -21.05 -13.03 2.89
C SER A 126 -21.86 -14.32 2.87
N PRO A 127 -21.24 -15.44 2.40
CA PRO A 127 -21.94 -16.70 2.42
C PRO A 127 -22.43 -17.09 3.81
N GLU A 128 -21.68 -16.75 4.83
CA GLU A 128 -22.04 -17.02 6.22
C GLU A 128 -23.27 -16.21 6.64
N ALA A 129 -23.30 -14.94 6.29
CA ALA A 129 -24.43 -14.07 6.59
C ALA A 129 -25.68 -14.51 5.82
N ALA A 130 -25.50 -14.93 4.58
CA ALA A 130 -26.60 -15.43 3.78
C ALA A 130 -27.19 -16.70 4.40
N GLY A 131 -26.33 -17.59 4.89
CA GLY A 131 -26.79 -18.79 5.57
C GLY A 131 -27.53 -18.49 6.85
N ALA A 132 -27.05 -17.51 7.62
CA ALA A 132 -27.71 -17.09 8.84
C ALA A 132 -29.09 -16.49 8.56
N ARG A 133 -29.22 -15.71 7.50
CA ARG A 133 -30.50 -15.16 7.11
C ARG A 133 -31.52 -16.24 6.75
N LYS A 134 -31.07 -17.24 5.99
CA LYS A 134 -31.94 -18.33 5.61
C LYS A 134 -32.45 -19.10 6.83
N ARG A 135 -31.59 -19.28 7.82
CA ARG A 135 -32.02 -19.94 9.05
C ARG A 135 -32.94 -19.06 9.87
N GLY A 136 -32.75 -17.75 9.84
CA GLY A 136 -33.60 -16.83 10.57
C GLY A 136 -34.99 -16.67 10.00
N THR A 137 -35.17 -16.98 8.72
CA THR A 137 -36.48 -16.86 8.05
C THR A 137 -37.22 -18.16 7.98
N GLY A 138 -36.62 -19.23 8.44
CA GLY A 138 -37.29 -20.54 8.51
C GLY A 138 -38.06 -20.68 9.80
#